data_fd705d0397af745d75d74febea12da9d
#
_entry.id   fd705d0397af745d75d74febea12da9d
#
_cell.length_a   1.000
_cell.length_b   1.000
_cell.length_c   1.000
_cell.angle_alpha   90.00
_cell.angle_beta   90.00
_cell.angle_gamma   90.00
#
_symmetry.space_group_name_H-M   'P 1'
#
loop_
_entity.id
_entity.type
_entity.pdbx_description
1 polymer ?
#
loop_
_entity_poly.entity_id
_entity_poly.type
_entity_poly.pdbx_seq_one_letter_code
_entity_poly.pdbx_strand_id
1 'polypeptide(L)'
;MNDSAESRPLTFGELGVPGPLVRVLAADDKKTAFPIQADTLPDSLAGRDILGRGRTGSGKTLAFSIPLVTRLGSYDSFGEIAMEEFRKEIKRRKKASLEERRADDFLPHPRGLVLAPTRELA
;
A
#
# COMPACT_ATOMS: atom_id res chain seq x y z
N MET A 1 32.90 -2.67 -18.33
CA MET A 1 32.17 -2.64 -17.11
C MET A 1 31.29 -1.40 -17.04
N ASN A 2 30.05 -1.57 -16.68
CA ASN A 2 29.04 -0.51 -16.77
C ASN A 2 28.63 0.02 -15.42
N ASP A 3 29.57 0.59 -14.71
CA ASP A 3 29.30 1.21 -13.41
C ASP A 3 28.24 2.31 -13.50
N SER A 4 28.18 3.01 -14.64
CA SER A 4 27.20 4.04 -14.88
C SER A 4 25.76 3.50 -14.94
N ALA A 5 25.59 2.29 -15.47
CA ALA A 5 24.28 1.64 -15.50
C ALA A 5 23.86 1.14 -14.12
N GLU A 6 24.84 0.65 -13.34
CA GLU A 6 24.59 0.19 -11.97
C GLU A 6 24.35 1.33 -10.99
N SER A 7 24.94 2.50 -11.25
CA SER A 7 24.80 3.66 -10.40
C SER A 7 23.52 4.47 -10.65
N ARG A 8 22.81 4.15 -11.74
CA ARG A 8 21.55 4.85 -12.06
C ARG A 8 20.43 4.38 -11.14
N PRO A 9 19.71 5.31 -10.48
CA PRO A 9 18.55 4.93 -9.69
C PRO A 9 17.50 4.24 -10.57
N LEU A 10 16.89 3.19 -10.05
CA LEU A 10 15.81 2.49 -10.75
C LEU A 10 14.52 3.28 -10.62
N THR A 11 13.74 3.29 -11.69
CA THR A 11 12.39 3.85 -11.66
C THR A 11 11.44 2.87 -10.99
N PHE A 12 10.33 3.35 -10.48
CA PHE A 12 9.32 2.48 -9.89
C PHE A 12 8.73 1.51 -10.90
N GLY A 13 8.56 1.94 -12.16
CA GLY A 13 8.11 1.06 -13.22
C GLY A 13 9.06 -0.11 -13.49
N GLU A 14 10.36 0.14 -13.46
CA GLU A 14 11.37 -0.91 -13.63
C GLU A 14 11.33 -1.94 -12.50
N LEU A 15 10.85 -1.55 -11.32
CA LEU A 15 10.73 -2.44 -10.16
C LEU A 15 9.42 -3.24 -10.14
N GLY A 16 8.54 -3.01 -11.10
CA GLY A 16 7.30 -3.74 -11.20
C GLY A 16 6.08 -3.05 -10.58
N VAL A 17 6.21 -1.79 -10.21
CA VAL A 17 5.08 -1.01 -9.67
C VAL A 17 4.06 -0.79 -10.79
N PRO A 18 2.75 -1.00 -10.52
CA PRO A 18 1.72 -0.79 -11.54
C PRO A 18 1.70 0.63 -12.10
N GLY A 19 1.39 0.75 -13.39
CA GLY A 19 1.38 2.03 -14.10
C GLY A 19 0.59 3.14 -13.43
N PRO A 20 -0.64 2.90 -12.95
CA PRO A 20 -1.41 3.92 -12.23
C PRO A 20 -0.69 4.49 -11.02
N LEU A 21 -0.01 3.63 -10.23
CA LEU A 21 0.77 4.07 -9.08
C LEU A 21 2.03 4.84 -9.51
N VAL A 22 2.68 4.39 -10.58
CA VAL A 22 3.84 5.10 -11.13
C VAL A 22 3.45 6.55 -11.49
N ARG A 23 2.29 6.73 -12.11
CA ARG A 23 1.81 8.06 -12.47
C ARG A 23 1.53 8.94 -11.25
N VAL A 24 0.92 8.37 -10.22
CA VAL A 24 0.65 9.10 -8.97
C VAL A 24 1.96 9.52 -8.30
N LEU A 25 2.92 8.61 -8.24
CA LEU A 25 4.22 8.89 -7.64
C LEU A 25 4.97 9.95 -8.43
N ALA A 26 4.92 9.90 -9.75
CA ALA A 26 5.56 10.90 -10.60
C ALA A 26 4.94 12.29 -10.43
N ALA A 27 3.62 12.35 -10.24
CA ALA A 27 2.92 13.61 -9.97
C ALA A 27 3.35 14.24 -8.64
N ASP A 28 3.82 13.42 -7.69
CA ASP A 28 4.37 13.86 -6.41
C ASP A 28 5.90 13.95 -6.46
N ASP A 29 6.48 14.07 -7.64
CA ASP A 29 7.92 14.17 -7.88
C ASP A 29 8.73 12.96 -7.38
N LYS A 30 8.12 11.79 -7.35
CA LYS A 30 8.75 10.54 -6.95
C LYS A 30 8.86 9.62 -8.17
N LYS A 31 9.95 9.78 -8.92
CA LYS A 31 10.15 9.04 -10.17
C LYS A 31 11.10 7.85 -10.01
N THR A 32 12.07 7.96 -9.11
CA THR A 32 13.07 6.92 -8.87
C THR A 32 13.02 6.44 -7.43
N ALA A 33 13.43 5.20 -7.24
CA ALA A 33 13.37 4.53 -5.95
C ALA A 33 14.62 4.81 -5.11
N PHE A 34 14.43 4.91 -3.80
CA PHE A 34 15.52 4.87 -2.84
C PHE A 34 16.05 3.42 -2.70
N PRO A 35 17.28 3.22 -2.20
CA PRO A 35 17.86 1.87 -2.12
C PRO A 35 16.98 0.85 -1.42
N ILE A 36 16.36 1.19 -0.28
CA ILE A 36 15.48 0.25 0.44
C ILE A 36 14.28 -0.16 -0.40
N GLN A 37 13.77 0.76 -1.22
CA GLN A 37 12.65 0.47 -2.12
C GLN A 37 13.09 -0.45 -3.26
N ALA A 38 14.23 -0.14 -3.88
CA ALA A 38 14.78 -0.96 -4.96
C ALA A 38 15.11 -2.38 -4.50
N ASP A 39 15.61 -2.51 -3.27
CA ASP A 39 15.99 -3.81 -2.71
C ASP A 39 14.78 -4.67 -2.34
N THR A 40 13.66 -4.07 -1.97
CA THR A 40 12.52 -4.81 -1.41
C THR A 40 11.33 -4.95 -2.36
N LEU A 41 11.08 -3.96 -3.23
CA LEU A 41 9.88 -3.95 -4.06
C LEU A 41 9.72 -5.16 -4.98
N PRO A 42 10.76 -5.64 -5.68
CA PRO A 42 10.58 -6.81 -6.56
C PRO A 42 10.03 -8.03 -5.82
N ASP A 43 10.56 -8.31 -4.64
CA ASP A 43 10.13 -9.46 -3.84
C ASP A 43 8.77 -9.21 -3.18
N SER A 44 8.56 -8.03 -2.61
CA SER A 44 7.30 -7.73 -1.94
C SER A 44 6.12 -7.64 -2.90
N LEU A 45 6.33 -7.11 -4.11
CA LEU A 45 5.31 -7.10 -5.15
C LEU A 45 4.99 -8.51 -5.66
N ALA A 46 5.96 -9.42 -5.60
CA ALA A 46 5.75 -10.83 -5.93
C ALA A 46 5.03 -11.61 -4.83
N GLY A 47 4.71 -10.96 -3.72
CA GLY A 47 3.99 -11.58 -2.60
C GLY A 47 4.87 -12.24 -1.57
N ARG A 48 6.18 -12.01 -1.61
CA ARG A 48 7.11 -12.57 -0.63
C ARG A 48 7.15 -11.73 0.64
N ASP A 49 7.43 -12.37 1.74
CA ASP A 49 7.65 -11.69 3.02
C ASP A 49 9.02 -11.03 3.01
N ILE A 50 9.09 -9.82 3.54
CA ILE A 50 10.31 -9.01 3.54
C ILE A 50 10.62 -8.54 4.96
N LEU A 51 11.88 -8.67 5.33
CA LEU A 51 12.43 -8.02 6.51
C LEU A 51 13.45 -6.99 6.05
N GLY A 52 13.05 -5.72 6.08
CA GLY A 52 13.92 -4.63 5.63
C GLY A 52 14.28 -3.70 6.78
N ARG A 53 15.53 -3.24 6.78
CA ARG A 53 16.01 -2.23 7.73
C ARG A 53 16.37 -0.97 6.97
N GLY A 54 15.96 0.18 7.50
CA GLY A 54 16.31 1.46 6.93
C GLY A 54 16.29 2.54 7.99
N ARG A 55 17.11 3.55 7.79
CA ARG A 55 17.12 4.72 8.67
C ARG A 55 15.91 5.62 8.38
N THR A 56 15.58 6.50 9.32
CA THR A 56 14.61 7.56 9.08
C THR A 56 15.00 8.35 7.83
N GLY A 57 14.03 8.59 6.95
CA GLY A 57 14.28 9.27 5.68
C GLY A 57 14.80 8.38 4.57
N SER A 58 14.90 7.07 4.77
CA SER A 58 15.39 6.12 3.76
C SER A 58 14.32 5.69 2.74
N GLY A 59 13.07 6.14 2.91
CA GLY A 59 11.97 5.74 2.02
C GLY A 59 11.24 4.48 2.44
N LYS A 60 11.34 4.06 3.69
CA LYS A 60 10.67 2.83 4.19
C LYS A 60 9.16 2.87 4.01
N THR A 61 8.55 4.03 4.19
CA THR A 61 7.09 4.17 4.09
C THR A 61 6.58 3.71 2.72
N LEU A 62 7.20 4.16 1.63
CA LEU A 62 6.83 3.71 0.30
C LEU A 62 7.21 2.26 0.06
N ALA A 63 8.29 1.78 0.68
CA ALA A 63 8.72 0.40 0.51
C ALA A 63 7.67 -0.60 0.99
N PHE A 64 6.92 -0.31 2.05
CA PHE A 64 5.83 -1.17 2.48
C PHE A 64 4.46 -0.74 1.95
N SER A 65 4.25 0.57 1.72
CA SER A 65 2.95 1.08 1.27
C SER A 65 2.63 0.68 -0.17
N ILE A 66 3.61 0.70 -1.06
CA ILE A 66 3.39 0.37 -2.47
C ILE A 66 2.92 -1.08 -2.64
N PRO A 67 3.56 -2.10 -2.05
CA PRO A 67 3.06 -3.47 -2.14
C PRO A 67 1.68 -3.63 -1.50
N LEU A 68 1.45 -2.98 -0.37
CA LEU A 68 0.17 -3.05 0.32
C LEU A 68 -0.96 -2.51 -0.56
N VAL A 69 -0.79 -1.30 -1.10
CA VAL A 69 -1.79 -0.66 -1.97
C VAL A 69 -1.99 -1.48 -3.25
N THR A 70 -0.91 -1.96 -3.85
CA THR A 70 -0.97 -2.78 -5.05
C THR A 70 -1.78 -4.04 -4.82
N ARG A 71 -1.55 -4.70 -3.70
CA ARG A 71 -2.25 -5.93 -3.34
C ARG A 71 -3.72 -5.70 -3.06
N LEU A 72 -4.04 -4.65 -2.32
CA LEU A 72 -5.43 -4.28 -2.02
C LEU A 72 -6.18 -3.85 -3.28
N GLY A 73 -5.51 -3.16 -4.20
CA GLY A 73 -6.10 -2.68 -5.43
C GLY A 73 -6.18 -3.71 -6.55
N SER A 74 -5.58 -4.89 -6.40
CA SER A 74 -5.55 -5.92 -7.43
C SER A 74 -6.83 -6.76 -7.47
N TYR A 75 -7.76 -6.56 -6.55
CA TYR A 75 -9.07 -7.15 -6.63
C TYR A 75 -9.88 -6.44 -7.70
N ASP A 76 -10.37 -7.22 -8.64
CA ASP A 76 -11.08 -6.79 -9.82
C ASP A 76 -12.48 -6.20 -9.51
N SER A 77 -13.37 -6.22 -10.49
CA SER A 77 -14.74 -5.75 -10.36
C SER A 77 -15.50 -6.32 -9.16
N PHE A 78 -15.14 -7.52 -8.72
CA PHE A 78 -15.74 -8.15 -7.55
C PHE A 78 -15.38 -7.36 -6.27
N GLY A 79 -14.14 -6.88 -6.18
CA GLY A 79 -13.72 -6.03 -5.08
C GLY A 79 -14.42 -4.68 -5.04
N GLU A 80 -14.74 -4.12 -6.20
CA GLU A 80 -15.50 -2.87 -6.29
C GLU A 80 -16.92 -3.00 -5.76
N ILE A 81 -17.59 -4.09 -6.10
CA ILE A 81 -18.94 -4.39 -5.62
C ILE A 81 -18.93 -4.53 -4.10
N ALA A 82 -17.99 -5.29 -3.58
CA ALA A 82 -17.85 -5.48 -2.13
C ALA A 82 -17.56 -4.16 -1.42
N MET A 83 -16.76 -3.30 -2.01
CA MET A 83 -16.44 -1.98 -1.45
C MET A 83 -17.67 -1.07 -1.42
N GLU A 84 -18.48 -1.10 -2.46
CA GLU A 84 -19.71 -0.32 -2.51
C GLU A 84 -20.71 -0.77 -1.45
N GLU A 85 -20.89 -2.07 -1.30
CA GLU A 85 -21.74 -2.64 -0.26
C GLU A 85 -21.23 -2.27 1.14
N PHE A 86 -19.93 -2.32 1.33
CA PHE A 86 -19.29 -1.91 2.58
C PHE A 86 -19.56 -0.44 2.90
N ARG A 87 -19.48 0.44 1.91
CA ARG A 87 -19.79 1.86 2.10
C ARG A 87 -21.24 2.08 2.48
N LYS A 88 -22.17 1.35 1.86
CA LYS A 88 -23.58 1.40 2.20
C LYS A 88 -23.82 0.95 3.62
N GLU A 89 -23.15 -0.11 4.05
CA GLU A 89 -23.25 -0.65 5.40
C GLU A 89 -22.73 0.35 6.44
N ILE A 90 -21.62 1.02 6.16
CA ILE A 90 -21.09 2.06 7.05
C ILE A 90 -22.09 3.20 7.21
N LYS A 91 -22.70 3.65 6.11
CA LYS A 91 -23.72 4.70 6.16
C LYS A 91 -24.92 4.28 6.98
N ARG A 92 -25.37 3.05 6.81
CA ARG A 92 -26.47 2.48 7.59
C ARG A 92 -26.15 2.49 9.08
N ARG A 93 -24.96 2.06 9.45
CA ARG A 93 -24.53 1.99 10.84
C ARG A 93 -24.37 3.36 11.48
N LYS A 94 -23.92 4.36 10.74
CA LYS A 94 -23.83 5.74 11.25
C LYS A 94 -25.20 6.32 11.61
N LYS A 95 -26.25 5.87 10.93
CA LYS A 95 -27.63 6.30 11.18
C LYS A 95 -28.33 5.46 12.25
N ALA A 96 -27.79 4.28 12.56
CA ALA A 96 -28.39 3.37 13.52
C ALA A 96 -28.18 3.84 14.96
N SER A 97 -29.10 3.49 15.85
CA SER A 97 -28.94 3.74 17.29
C SER A 97 -27.79 2.92 17.86
N LEU A 98 -27.33 3.30 19.06
CA LEU A 98 -26.25 2.58 19.72
C LEU A 98 -26.65 1.13 20.01
N GLU A 99 -27.90 0.87 20.37
CA GLU A 99 -28.41 -0.47 20.64
C GLU A 99 -28.42 -1.33 19.38
N GLU A 100 -28.87 -0.78 18.26
CA GLU A 100 -28.85 -1.46 16.98
C GLU A 100 -27.41 -1.80 16.54
N ARG A 101 -26.47 -0.88 16.78
CA ARG A 101 -25.06 -1.13 16.49
C ARG A 101 -24.49 -2.27 17.31
N ARG A 102 -24.88 -2.40 18.57
CA ARG A 102 -24.41 -3.48 19.44
C ARG A 102 -25.04 -4.82 19.11
N ALA A 103 -26.28 -4.82 18.65
CA ALA A 103 -26.99 -6.04 18.29
C ALA A 103 -26.55 -6.60 16.94
N ASP A 104 -25.89 -5.79 16.12
CA ASP A 104 -25.47 -6.18 14.79
C ASP A 104 -24.12 -6.89 14.85
N ASP A 105 -24.07 -8.11 14.33
CA ASP A 105 -22.87 -8.94 14.29
C ASP A 105 -21.86 -8.52 13.21
N PHE A 106 -22.12 -7.43 12.52
CA PHE A 106 -21.20 -6.95 11.48
C PHE A 106 -19.89 -6.47 12.11
N LEU A 107 -18.82 -7.16 11.79
CA LEU A 107 -17.45 -6.76 12.15
C LEU A 107 -16.74 -6.38 10.86
N PRO A 108 -16.22 -5.15 10.75
CA PRO A 108 -15.39 -4.80 9.61
C PRO A 108 -14.13 -5.68 9.60
N HIS A 109 -13.86 -6.28 8.44
CA HIS A 109 -12.68 -7.12 8.26
C HIS A 109 -11.63 -6.31 7.51
N PRO A 110 -10.55 -5.86 8.19
CA PRO A 110 -9.48 -5.17 7.49
C PRO A 110 -8.77 -6.11 6.53
N ARG A 111 -8.50 -5.62 5.33
CA ARG A 111 -7.80 -6.38 4.30
C ARG A 111 -6.29 -6.16 4.38
N GLY A 112 -5.87 -5.12 5.07
CA GLY A 112 -4.48 -4.82 5.32
C GLY A 112 -4.31 -4.22 6.70
N LEU A 113 -3.17 -4.46 7.31
CA LEU A 113 -2.85 -3.95 8.64
C LEU A 113 -1.43 -3.41 8.65
N VAL A 114 -1.27 -2.19 9.16
CA VAL A 114 0.04 -1.57 9.36
C VAL A 114 0.20 -1.24 10.84
N LEU A 115 1.29 -1.70 11.42
CA LEU A 115 1.65 -1.39 12.80
C LEU A 115 2.86 -0.47 12.80
N ALA A 116 2.77 0.65 13.49
CA ALA A 116 3.85 1.63 13.59
C ALA A 116 4.14 1.93 15.05
N PRO A 117 5.42 2.08 15.44
CA PRO A 117 5.78 2.32 16.84
C PRO A 117 5.50 3.75 17.29
N THR A 118 5.41 4.71 16.37
CA THR A 118 5.19 6.12 16.67
C THR A 118 4.24 6.74 15.65
N ARG A 119 3.67 7.89 16.01
CA ARG A 119 2.80 8.65 15.11
C ARG A 119 3.53 9.14 13.87
N GLU A 120 4.81 9.45 14.00
CA GLU A 120 5.62 9.96 12.90
C GLU A 120 5.79 8.94 11.78
N LEU A 121 5.65 7.65 12.09
CA LEU A 121 5.69 6.58 11.09
C LEU A 121 4.32 6.23 10.53
N ALA A 122 3.30 6.62 11.21
CA ALA A 122 1.93 6.39 10.76
C ALA A 122 1.48 7.51 9.84
#